data_039ced7ac89879e6aec3c9fde33bb42d
#
_entry.id   039ced7ac89879e6aec3c9fde33bb42d
#
_cell.length_a   1.000
_cell.length_b   1.000
_cell.length_c   1.000
_cell.angle_alpha   90.00
_cell.angle_beta   90.00
_cell.angle_gamma   90.00
#
_symmetry.space_group_name_H-M   'P 1'
#
loop_
_entity.id
_entity.type
_entity.pdbx_description
1 polymer ?
#
loop_
_entity_poly.entity_id
_entity_poly.type
_entity_poly.pdbx_seq_one_letter_code
_entity_poly.pdbx_strand_id
1 'polypeptide(L)'
;MKNIFRVVTVCEAQTITKSDGSEMIKQQLILREQGGQYEDAYLVTWFGDEPLKETQGMCIAASIRMRVNEGVYATGTGGVPETRYYQDAVLQEYACLMLGNIKR
;
A
#
# COMPACT_ATOMS: atom_id res chain seq x y z
N MET A 1 -11.87 1.41 -0.46
CA MET A 1 -12.03 0.55 -1.65
C MET A 1 -11.82 -0.89 -1.26
N LYS A 2 -12.76 -1.72 -1.58
CA LYS A 2 -12.66 -3.17 -1.33
C LYS A 2 -12.75 -3.91 -2.65
N ASN A 3 -11.82 -4.81 -2.88
CA ASN A 3 -11.83 -5.59 -4.12
C ASN A 3 -10.87 -6.76 -4.02
N ILE A 4 -10.81 -7.52 -5.08
CA ILE A 4 -9.84 -8.60 -5.24
C ILE A 4 -8.69 -8.07 -6.06
N PHE A 5 -7.47 -8.29 -5.58
CA PHE A 5 -6.27 -7.81 -6.23
C PHE A 5 -5.26 -8.94 -6.38
N ARG A 6 -4.45 -8.83 -7.42
CA ARG A 6 -3.25 -9.64 -7.55
C ARG A 6 -2.06 -8.84 -7.07
N VAL A 7 -1.21 -9.46 -6.27
CA VAL A 7 0.03 -8.83 -5.82
C VAL A 7 1.01 -8.85 -6.98
N VAL A 8 1.32 -7.68 -7.52
CA VAL A 8 2.24 -7.55 -8.65
C VAL A 8 3.68 -7.46 -8.17
N THR A 9 3.91 -6.62 -7.18
CA THR A 9 5.24 -6.37 -6.66
C THR A 9 5.15 -6.16 -5.16
N VAL A 10 6.09 -6.72 -4.42
CA VAL A 10 6.24 -6.47 -2.99
C VAL A 10 7.60 -5.81 -2.81
N CYS A 11 7.59 -4.58 -2.33
CA CYS A 11 8.83 -3.83 -2.13
C CYS A 11 9.48 -4.24 -0.81
N GLU A 12 10.71 -3.80 -0.62
CA GLU A 12 11.45 -4.11 0.59
C GLU A 12 10.79 -3.44 1.80
N ALA A 13 10.70 -4.20 2.89
CA ALA A 13 10.11 -3.69 4.13
C ALA A 13 11.08 -2.74 4.83
N GLN A 14 10.53 -1.70 5.44
CA GLN A 14 11.29 -0.73 6.20
C GLN A 14 10.78 -0.72 7.63
N THR A 15 11.70 -0.56 8.57
CA THR A 15 11.35 -0.40 9.97
C THR A 15 11.29 1.08 10.30
N ILE A 16 10.18 1.52 10.88
CA ILE A 16 10.05 2.90 11.32
C ILE A 16 9.81 2.92 12.82
N THR A 17 10.35 3.96 13.46
CA THR A 17 10.21 4.15 14.91
C THR A 17 9.11 5.16 15.14
N LYS A 18 8.13 4.79 15.97
CA LYS A 18 7.04 5.68 16.31
C LYS A 18 7.49 6.66 17.39
N SER A 19 6.68 7.69 17.62
CA SER A 19 6.98 8.70 18.61
C SER A 19 7.07 8.16 20.02
N ASP A 20 6.41 7.03 20.31
CA ASP A 20 6.46 6.40 21.63
C ASP A 20 7.65 5.46 21.81
N GLY A 21 8.54 5.38 20.80
CA GLY A 21 9.71 4.52 20.84
C GLY A 21 9.49 3.12 20.31
N SER A 22 8.25 2.72 20.06
CA SER A 22 7.99 1.40 19.48
C SER A 22 8.28 1.41 17.99
N GLU A 23 8.45 0.22 17.42
CA GLU A 23 8.76 0.06 16.02
C GLU A 23 7.60 -0.56 15.27
N MET A 24 7.51 -0.25 14.00
CA MET A 24 6.55 -0.89 13.11
C MET A 24 7.17 -1.06 11.73
N ILE A 25 6.57 -1.93 10.94
CA ILE A 25 7.01 -2.18 9.58
C ILE A 25 6.17 -1.37 8.62
N LYS A 26 6.84 -0.72 7.69
CA LYS A 26 6.21 -0.05 6.55
C LYS A 26 6.68 -0.76 5.29
N GLN A 27 5.74 -1.20 4.49
CA GLN A 27 6.07 -1.91 3.27
C GLN A 27 5.13 -1.47 2.16
N GLN A 28 5.69 -1.17 1.01
CA GLN A 28 4.89 -0.80 -0.16
C GLN A 28 4.73 -2.01 -1.06
N LEU A 29 3.59 -2.06 -1.73
CA LEU A 29 3.34 -3.10 -2.71
C LEU A 29 2.47 -2.55 -3.82
N ILE A 30 2.54 -3.19 -4.96
CA ILE A 30 1.70 -2.85 -6.10
C ILE A 30 0.66 -3.94 -6.25
N LEU A 31 -0.60 -3.52 -6.23
CA LEU A 31 -1.74 -4.41 -6.38
C LEU A 31 -2.46 -4.07 -7.67
N ARG A 32 -2.82 -5.09 -8.43
CA ARG A 32 -3.61 -4.91 -9.65
C ARG A 32 -5.01 -5.45 -9.42
N GLU A 33 -6.00 -4.60 -9.68
CA GLU A 33 -7.40 -4.95 -9.54
C GLU A 33 -7.76 -6.09 -10.50
N GLN A 34 -8.55 -7.02 -10.03
CA GLN A 34 -8.95 -8.18 -10.80
C GLN A 34 -10.44 -8.15 -11.10
N GLY A 35 -10.81 -8.52 -12.30
CA GLY A 35 -12.21 -8.69 -12.67
C GLY A 35 -12.97 -7.42 -12.96
N GLY A 36 -12.33 -6.29 -12.93
CA GLY A 36 -12.96 -5.03 -13.26
C GLY A 36 -12.82 -4.69 -14.73
N GLN A 37 -13.45 -3.62 -15.13
CA GLN A 37 -13.37 -3.15 -16.50
C GLN A 37 -11.96 -2.69 -16.86
N TYR A 38 -11.24 -2.11 -15.93
CA TYR A 38 -9.93 -1.52 -16.18
C TYR A 38 -8.84 -2.21 -15.43
N GLU A 39 -8.89 -3.01 -14.58
CA GLU A 39 -7.79 -3.69 -13.88
C GLU A 39 -6.60 -2.78 -13.59
N ASP A 40 -6.88 -1.64 -12.99
CA ASP A 40 -5.83 -0.68 -12.66
C ASP A 40 -4.91 -1.20 -11.56
N ALA A 41 -3.67 -0.68 -11.58
CA ALA A 41 -2.68 -0.99 -10.55
C ALA A 41 -2.59 0.17 -9.56
N TYR A 42 -2.38 -0.17 -8.29
CA TYR A 42 -2.29 0.79 -7.21
C TYR A 42 -1.05 0.54 -6.39
N LEU A 43 -0.34 1.60 -6.06
CA LEU A 43 0.75 1.54 -5.11
C LEU A 43 0.14 1.74 -3.72
N VAL A 44 0.24 0.73 -2.87
CA VAL A 44 -0.35 0.78 -1.54
C VAL A 44 0.73 0.59 -0.49
N THR A 45 0.45 1.09 0.72
CA THR A 45 1.36 0.97 1.85
C THR A 45 0.70 0.11 2.92
N TRP A 46 1.45 -0.85 3.41
CA TRP A 46 1.10 -1.69 4.54
C TRP A 46 1.87 -1.23 5.78
N PHE A 47 1.16 -1.08 6.88
CA PHE A 47 1.77 -0.84 8.19
C PHE A 47 1.38 -1.99 9.11
N GLY A 48 2.35 -2.59 9.75
CA GLY A 48 2.07 -3.72 10.62
C GLY A 48 3.25 -4.05 11.50
N ASP A 49 3.11 -5.10 12.28
CA ASP A 49 4.16 -5.55 13.18
C ASP A 49 5.20 -6.40 12.46
N GLU A 50 4.81 -7.01 11.35
CA GLU A 50 5.66 -7.89 10.57
C GLU A 50 5.54 -7.58 9.09
N PRO A 51 6.57 -7.90 8.30
CA PRO A 51 6.45 -7.82 6.85
C PRO A 51 5.37 -8.75 6.33
N LEU A 52 4.79 -8.36 5.20
CA LEU A 52 3.80 -9.20 4.54
C LEU A 52 4.43 -10.51 4.09
N LYS A 53 3.71 -11.58 4.28
CA LYS A 53 4.14 -12.93 3.90
C LYS A 53 3.71 -13.28 2.48
N GLU A 54 2.77 -12.54 1.95
CA GLU A 54 2.24 -12.78 0.61
C GLU A 54 3.28 -12.39 -0.42
N THR A 55 3.38 -13.20 -1.44
CA THR A 55 4.38 -13.01 -2.50
C THR A 55 3.72 -12.59 -3.80
N GLN A 56 4.54 -12.18 -4.74
CA GLN A 56 4.08 -11.81 -6.06
C GLN A 56 3.25 -12.93 -6.69
N GLY A 57 2.22 -12.52 -7.37
CA GLY A 57 1.33 -13.43 -8.07
C GLY A 57 0.16 -13.94 -7.28
N MET A 58 0.18 -13.77 -5.96
CA MET A 58 -0.94 -14.21 -5.12
C MET A 58 -2.11 -13.24 -5.25
N CYS A 59 -3.31 -13.78 -5.11
CA CYS A 59 -4.52 -12.96 -5.08
C CYS A 59 -4.95 -12.75 -3.65
N ILE A 60 -5.39 -11.54 -3.37
CA ILE A 60 -5.88 -11.17 -2.04
C ILE A 60 -7.19 -10.42 -2.17
N ALA A 61 -8.06 -10.59 -1.20
CA ALA A 61 -9.20 -9.71 -1.00
C ALA A 61 -8.74 -8.63 -0.04
N ALA A 62 -8.84 -7.38 -0.45
CA ALA A 62 -8.24 -6.31 0.35
C ALA A 62 -9.14 -5.10 0.45
N SER A 63 -9.01 -4.41 1.57
CA SER A 63 -9.64 -3.12 1.81
C SER A 63 -8.55 -2.06 1.82
N ILE A 64 -8.68 -1.09 0.93
CA ILE A 64 -7.70 -0.02 0.78
C ILE A 64 -8.37 1.30 1.14
N ARG A 65 -7.71 2.04 2.00
CA ARG A 65 -8.15 3.40 2.36
C ARG A 65 -7.35 4.40 1.56
N MET A 66 -8.05 5.21 0.78
CA MET A 66 -7.44 6.29 0.04
C MET A 66 -7.56 7.57 0.87
N ARG A 67 -6.48 8.33 0.91
CA ARG A 67 -6.48 9.59 1.64
C ARG A 67 -5.61 10.61 0.93
N VAL A 68 -5.89 11.87 1.18
CA VAL A 68 -5.09 12.98 0.66
C VAL A 68 -4.25 13.53 1.80
N ASN A 69 -2.96 13.63 1.57
CA ASN A 69 -2.03 14.25 2.49
C ASN A 69 -1.58 15.59 1.94
N GLU A 70 -1.32 16.51 2.85
CA GLU A 70 -0.84 17.83 2.52
C GLU A 70 0.56 18.01 3.06
N GLY A 71 1.45 18.51 2.22
CA GLY A 71 2.81 18.80 2.61
C GLY A 71 3.19 20.20 2.17
N VAL A 72 3.93 20.91 3.02
CA VAL A 72 4.42 22.24 2.71
C VAL A 72 5.93 22.15 2.50
N TYR A 73 6.37 22.65 1.35
CA TYR A 73 7.77 22.59 0.97
C TYR A 73 8.26 23.99 0.64
N ALA A 74 9.50 24.28 1.04
CA ALA A 74 10.17 25.48 0.58
C ALA A 74 10.72 25.18 -0.81
N THR A 75 10.35 25.98 -1.82
CA THR A 75 10.75 25.74 -3.19
C THR A 75 11.62 26.87 -3.69
N GLY A 76 12.59 26.50 -4.51
CA GLY A 76 13.39 27.43 -5.26
C GLY A 76 14.20 28.41 -4.45
N THR A 77 14.71 29.40 -5.14
CA THR A 77 15.48 30.48 -4.54
C THR A 77 14.55 31.41 -3.78
N GLY A 78 14.84 31.68 -2.55
CA GLY A 78 13.98 32.51 -1.72
C GLY A 78 13.08 31.72 -0.78
N GLY A 79 13.00 30.40 -0.94
CA GLY A 79 12.32 29.53 0.02
C GLY A 79 10.86 29.82 0.22
N VAL A 80 10.14 30.20 -0.83
CA VAL A 80 8.71 30.45 -0.75
C VAL A 80 8.00 29.12 -0.49
N PRO A 81 7.21 28.98 0.60
CA PRO A 81 6.52 27.74 0.88
C PRO A 81 5.49 27.43 -0.21
N GLU A 82 5.43 26.17 -0.58
CA GLU A 82 4.47 25.69 -1.56
C GLU A 82 3.73 24.49 -0.96
N THR A 83 2.40 24.53 -1.02
CA THR A 83 1.59 23.42 -0.55
C THR A 83 1.36 22.44 -1.68
N ARG A 84 1.65 21.18 -1.41
CA ARG A 84 1.42 20.10 -2.36
C ARG A 84 0.52 19.05 -1.74
N TYR A 85 -0.23 18.39 -2.59
CA TYR A 85 -1.16 17.36 -2.16
C TYR A 85 -0.74 16.02 -2.74
N TYR A 86 -0.83 15.00 -1.91
CA TYR A 86 -0.53 13.62 -2.31
C TYR A 86 -1.70 12.75 -2.02
N GLN A 87 -1.89 11.77 -2.85
CA GLN A 87 -2.87 10.73 -2.59
C GLN A 87 -2.13 9.49 -2.12
N ASP A 88 -2.50 9.02 -0.92
CA ASP A 88 -1.97 7.78 -0.36
C ASP A 88 -3.02 6.71 -0.40
N ALA A 89 -2.59 5.49 -0.62
CA ALA A 89 -3.41 4.31 -0.53
C ALA A 89 -2.82 3.44 0.58
N VAL A 90 -3.62 3.15 1.59
CA VAL A 90 -3.19 2.35 2.75
C VAL A 90 -3.96 1.03 2.74
N LEU A 91 -3.21 -0.07 2.77
CA LEU A 91 -3.82 -1.40 2.90
C LEU A 91 -4.25 -1.58 4.35
N GLN A 92 -5.57 -1.62 4.56
CA GLN A 92 -6.12 -1.70 5.91
C GLN A 92 -6.23 -3.13 6.39
N GLU A 93 -6.80 -3.98 5.58
CA GLU A 93 -6.95 -5.39 5.91
C GLU A 93 -6.98 -6.19 4.62
N TYR A 94 -6.55 -7.41 4.71
CA TYR A 94 -6.53 -8.30 3.56
C TYR A 94 -6.64 -9.73 4.01
N ALA A 95 -7.05 -10.58 3.07
CA ALA A 95 -7.10 -12.01 3.25
C ALA A 95 -6.61 -12.67 1.99
N CYS A 96 -5.72 -13.63 2.13
CA CYS A 96 -5.25 -14.40 1.00
C CYS A 96 -6.36 -15.28 0.45
N LEU A 97 -6.50 -15.24 -0.86
CA LEU A 97 -7.46 -16.10 -1.53
C LEU A 97 -6.76 -17.40 -1.89
N MET A 98 -7.34 -18.48 -1.45
CA MET A 98 -6.76 -19.80 -1.66
C MET A 98 -7.26 -20.46 -2.94
N LEU A 99 -7.87 -19.68 -3.82
CA LEU A 99 -8.47 -20.23 -5.04
C LEU A 99 -7.46 -20.96 -5.90
N GLY A 100 -6.26 -20.43 -6.00
CA GLY A 100 -5.20 -21.08 -6.76
C GLY A 100 -4.70 -22.37 -6.14
N ASN A 101 -4.97 -22.57 -4.86
CA ASN A 101 -4.52 -23.75 -4.13
C ASN A 101 -5.62 -24.78 -3.97
N ILE A 102 -6.81 -24.44 -4.40
CA ILE A 102 -7.91 -25.38 -4.34
C ILE A 102 -7.80 -26.27 -5.55
N LYS A 103 -7.13 -27.35 -5.38
CA LYS A 103 -6.94 -28.31 -6.48
C LYS A 103 -8.13 -29.20 -6.59
N ARG A 104 -8.39 -29.50 -7.77
CA ARG A 104 -9.52 -30.39 -8.08
C ARG A 104 -9.00 -31.66 -8.67
#